data_dd6b0a40f501f2b4e30883e363914fde
#
_entry.id   dd6b0a40f501f2b4e30883e363914fde
#
_cell.length_a   1.000
_cell.length_b   1.000
_cell.length_c   1.000
_cell.angle_alpha   90.00
_cell.angle_beta   90.00
_cell.angle_gamma   90.00
#
_symmetry.space_group_name_H-M   'P 1'
#
loop_
_entity.id
_entity.type
_entity.pdbx_description
1 polymer ?
#
loop_
_entity_poly.entity_id
_entity_poly.type
_entity_poly.pdbx_seq_one_letter_code
_entity_poly.pdbx_strand_id
1 'polypeptide(L)'
;MKKIAIVTGASSGIGYDIALLLHKYFAADEIWLMARRLDRLISLALRINEENAAVKARAIEIDITGRAGVERFASLLKSECGTNGDFEISVLVNNAGFGTYGTFEDTPVERELEMLELNCTALTGFCGEALKYMTRGAQIINTASLAAFMPLGNFAAYAATKAYVLSFSLALAAELKPRGIRVCALCPGPVETEFANVASGGARPKVLHGVSSRKVAEHCLKCAAKGKRIVVMTFKWKLQAFLSRLLGRYAVAALTFTFFKCPHS
;
A
#
# COMPACT_ATOMS: atom_id res chain seq x y z
N MET A 1 1.67 24.66 -11.80
CA MET A 1 0.56 23.79 -11.36
C MET A 1 1.02 23.12 -10.07
N LYS A 2 0.18 23.17 -9.03
CA LYS A 2 0.46 22.62 -7.69
C LYS A 2 0.64 21.10 -7.77
N LYS A 3 1.70 20.57 -7.18
CA LYS A 3 1.99 19.12 -7.13
C LYS A 3 1.50 18.52 -5.82
N ILE A 4 0.61 17.54 -5.93
CA ILE A 4 0.05 16.84 -4.78
C ILE A 4 0.58 15.41 -4.75
N ALA A 5 1.08 14.98 -3.59
CA ALA A 5 1.34 13.58 -3.30
C ALA A 5 0.25 13.04 -2.37
N ILE A 6 -0.23 11.83 -2.64
CA ILE A 6 -1.32 11.21 -1.88
C ILE A 6 -0.82 9.92 -1.26
N VAL A 7 -1.04 9.74 0.05
CA VAL A 7 -0.68 8.52 0.78
C VAL A 7 -1.88 7.97 1.52
N THR A 8 -2.37 6.80 1.11
CA THR A 8 -3.45 6.10 1.80
C THR A 8 -2.91 5.22 2.93
N GLY A 9 -3.67 5.08 4.02
CA GLY A 9 -3.22 4.34 5.21
C GLY A 9 -2.06 5.04 5.93
N ALA A 10 -1.98 6.37 5.88
CA ALA A 10 -0.90 7.17 6.44
C ALA A 10 -0.89 7.22 7.99
N SER A 11 -1.92 6.71 8.66
CA SER A 11 -2.06 6.81 10.13
C SER A 11 -1.14 5.87 10.91
N SER A 12 -0.45 4.90 10.26
CA SER A 12 0.48 3.99 10.93
C SER A 12 1.40 3.25 9.94
N GLY A 13 2.44 2.60 10.49
CA GLY A 13 3.28 1.64 9.79
C GLY A 13 3.98 2.20 8.56
N ILE A 14 4.00 1.42 7.47
CA ILE A 14 4.73 1.77 6.25
C ILE A 14 4.18 3.08 5.64
N GLY A 15 2.85 3.29 5.63
CA GLY A 15 2.24 4.50 5.08
C GLY A 15 2.65 5.77 5.84
N TYR A 16 2.73 5.70 7.17
CA TYR A 16 3.22 6.78 8.02
C TYR A 16 4.66 7.16 7.66
N ASP A 17 5.55 6.16 7.59
CA ASP A 17 6.96 6.41 7.29
C ASP A 17 7.19 6.84 5.83
N ILE A 18 6.39 6.32 4.88
CA ILE A 18 6.41 6.80 3.49
C ILE A 18 6.04 8.28 3.44
N ALA A 19 4.94 8.70 4.08
CA ALA A 19 4.50 10.09 4.09
C ALA A 19 5.57 11.03 4.68
N LEU A 20 6.19 10.62 5.79
CA LEU A 20 7.26 11.36 6.46
C LEU A 20 8.51 11.54 5.59
N LEU A 21 8.84 10.56 4.77
CA LEU A 21 10.08 10.54 3.97
C LEU A 21 9.89 10.96 2.51
N LEU A 22 8.65 11.07 2.02
CA LEU A 22 8.31 11.23 0.60
C LEU A 22 9.00 12.43 -0.03
N HIS A 23 9.01 13.57 0.65
CA HIS A 23 9.62 14.83 0.19
C HIS A 23 11.12 14.71 -0.16
N LYS A 24 11.82 13.72 0.38
CA LYS A 24 13.24 13.48 0.10
C LYS A 24 13.50 12.85 -1.26
N TYR A 25 12.48 12.26 -1.88
CA TYR A 25 12.60 11.46 -3.09
C TYR A 25 11.74 11.96 -4.24
N PHE A 26 10.65 12.67 -3.94
CA PHE A 26 9.68 13.14 -4.91
C PHE A 26 9.29 14.59 -4.63
N ALA A 27 9.14 15.36 -5.71
CA ALA A 27 8.66 16.73 -5.61
C ALA A 27 7.14 16.72 -5.33
N ALA A 28 6.75 17.42 -4.28
CA ALA A 28 5.35 17.69 -3.94
C ALA A 28 5.29 19.02 -3.18
N ASP A 29 4.31 19.84 -3.51
CA ASP A 29 4.01 21.07 -2.77
C ASP A 29 3.09 20.75 -1.58
N GLU A 30 2.26 19.71 -1.74
CA GLU A 30 1.35 19.24 -0.69
C GLU A 30 1.33 17.72 -0.62
N ILE A 31 1.24 17.17 0.62
CA ILE A 31 1.05 15.73 0.87
C ILE A 31 -0.30 15.52 1.54
N TRP A 32 -1.18 14.77 0.87
CA TRP A 32 -2.47 14.35 1.43
C TRP A 32 -2.32 13.04 2.18
N LEU A 33 -2.58 13.11 3.48
CA LEU A 33 -2.51 11.99 4.40
C LEU A 33 -3.92 11.44 4.60
N MET A 34 -4.21 10.26 4.02
CA MET A 34 -5.55 9.70 4.00
C MET A 34 -5.68 8.47 4.90
N ALA A 35 -6.59 8.48 5.86
CA ALA A 35 -7.00 7.34 6.69
C ALA A 35 -8.26 7.68 7.49
N ARG A 36 -8.74 6.72 8.31
CA ARG A 36 -9.91 6.88 9.19
C ARG A 36 -9.57 7.53 10.54
N ARG A 37 -8.31 7.49 10.98
CA ARG A 37 -7.86 7.99 12.30
C ARG A 37 -7.32 9.40 12.16
N LEU A 38 -8.21 10.39 12.28
CA LEU A 38 -7.89 11.81 12.05
C LEU A 38 -6.84 12.33 13.03
N ASP A 39 -6.91 11.97 14.29
CA ASP A 39 -5.96 12.37 15.35
C ASP A 39 -4.52 12.05 14.98
N ARG A 40 -4.28 10.82 14.47
CA ARG A 40 -2.97 10.38 14.01
C ARG A 40 -2.50 11.08 12.74
N LEU A 41 -3.44 11.39 11.83
CA LEU A 41 -3.12 12.14 10.61
C LEU A 41 -2.73 13.59 10.93
N ILE A 42 -3.43 14.24 11.86
CA ILE A 42 -3.10 15.59 12.33
C ILE A 42 -1.70 15.61 12.96
N SER A 43 -1.41 14.67 13.85
CA SER A 43 -0.09 14.57 14.47
C SER A 43 1.04 14.36 13.44
N LEU A 44 0.79 13.53 12.42
CA LEU A 44 1.75 13.33 11.33
C LEU A 44 1.90 14.59 10.46
N ALA A 45 0.79 15.27 10.15
CA ALA A 45 0.81 16.49 9.35
C ALA A 45 1.62 17.60 10.04
N LEU A 46 1.39 17.81 11.34
CA LEU A 46 2.15 18.77 12.14
C LEU A 46 3.64 18.46 12.09
N ARG A 47 4.00 17.21 12.31
CA ARG A 47 5.39 16.76 12.25
C ARG A 47 6.05 17.00 10.89
N ILE A 48 5.37 16.69 9.78
CA ILE A 48 5.91 16.93 8.42
C ILE A 48 6.10 18.42 8.19
N ASN A 49 5.14 19.26 8.59
CA ASN A 49 5.18 20.72 8.41
C ASN A 49 6.29 21.36 9.25
N GLU A 50 6.58 20.82 10.44
CA GLU A 50 7.70 21.26 11.29
C GLU A 50 9.07 20.85 10.72
N GLU A 51 9.19 19.60 10.24
CA GLU A 51 10.44 19.07 9.68
C GLU A 51 10.77 19.68 8.30
N ASN A 52 9.78 20.18 7.55
CA ASN A 52 9.97 20.71 6.20
C ASN A 52 8.96 21.81 5.83
N ALA A 53 9.35 23.05 5.98
CA ALA A 53 8.52 24.22 5.63
C ALA A 53 8.17 24.35 4.13
N ALA A 54 8.89 23.65 3.24
CA ALA A 54 8.64 23.70 1.80
C ALA A 54 7.49 22.79 1.33
N VAL A 55 7.00 21.90 2.18
CA VAL A 55 5.94 20.93 1.86
C VAL A 55 4.82 21.04 2.87
N LYS A 56 3.59 21.23 2.41
CA LYS A 56 2.41 21.27 3.28
C LYS A 56 1.79 19.88 3.40
N ALA A 57 1.71 19.33 4.60
CA ALA A 57 0.95 18.10 4.84
C ALA A 57 -0.49 18.43 5.27
N ARG A 58 -1.46 17.72 4.70
CA ARG A 58 -2.89 17.87 4.98
C ARG A 58 -3.49 16.56 5.45
N ALA A 59 -4.05 16.56 6.65
CA ALA A 59 -4.81 15.42 7.19
C ALA A 59 -6.20 15.36 6.52
N ILE A 60 -6.56 14.19 5.97
CA ILE A 60 -7.85 13.95 5.33
C ILE A 60 -8.45 12.68 5.92
N GLU A 61 -9.48 12.87 6.77
CA GLU A 61 -10.26 11.74 7.27
C GLU A 61 -11.17 11.20 6.17
N ILE A 62 -10.93 9.96 5.78
CA ILE A 62 -11.71 9.31 4.73
C ILE A 62 -11.69 7.78 4.91
N ASP A 63 -12.85 7.16 4.80
CA ASP A 63 -12.93 5.73 4.59
C ASP A 63 -12.89 5.46 3.09
N ILE A 64 -11.83 4.82 2.64
CA ILE A 64 -11.56 4.53 1.24
C ILE A 64 -12.06 3.15 0.80
N THR A 65 -12.76 2.41 1.67
CA THR A 65 -13.16 1.03 1.39
C THR A 65 -14.18 0.96 0.26
N GLY A 66 -13.96 0.05 -0.68
CA GLY A 66 -14.87 -0.30 -1.75
C GLY A 66 -15.18 0.82 -2.74
N ARG A 67 -16.25 0.63 -3.50
CA ARG A 67 -16.74 1.61 -4.51
C ARG A 67 -17.09 2.95 -3.88
N ALA A 68 -17.77 2.94 -2.74
CA ALA A 68 -18.12 4.16 -2.04
C ALA A 68 -16.89 4.97 -1.62
N GLY A 69 -15.79 4.30 -1.25
CA GLY A 69 -14.50 4.95 -0.99
C GLY A 69 -13.90 5.59 -2.23
N VAL A 70 -14.00 4.94 -3.39
CA VAL A 70 -13.56 5.49 -4.67
C VAL A 70 -14.38 6.72 -5.07
N GLU A 71 -15.70 6.69 -4.88
CA GLU A 71 -16.58 7.83 -5.15
C GLU A 71 -16.28 9.03 -4.26
N ARG A 72 -16.03 8.80 -2.96
CA ARG A 72 -15.56 9.85 -2.03
C ARG A 72 -14.24 10.47 -2.48
N PHE A 73 -13.30 9.63 -2.92
CA PHE A 73 -12.02 10.11 -3.44
C PHE A 73 -12.18 10.93 -4.72
N ALA A 74 -12.96 10.45 -5.68
CA ALA A 74 -13.26 11.17 -6.92
C ALA A 74 -13.91 12.54 -6.64
N SER A 75 -14.87 12.58 -5.71
CA SER A 75 -15.54 13.81 -5.29
C SER A 75 -14.56 14.80 -4.64
N LEU A 76 -13.66 14.30 -3.80
CA LEU A 76 -12.60 15.11 -3.17
C LEU A 76 -11.68 15.73 -4.23
N LEU A 77 -11.20 14.95 -5.21
CA LEU A 77 -10.35 15.46 -6.29
C LEU A 77 -11.06 16.53 -7.12
N LYS A 78 -12.33 16.31 -7.46
CA LYS A 78 -13.15 17.27 -8.20
C LYS A 78 -13.38 18.56 -7.42
N SER A 79 -13.69 18.46 -6.13
CA SER A 79 -13.89 19.62 -5.25
C SER A 79 -12.59 20.43 -5.10
N GLU A 80 -11.44 19.77 -4.97
CA GLU A 80 -10.14 20.44 -4.86
C GLU A 80 -9.83 21.24 -6.13
N CYS A 81 -10.04 20.67 -7.31
CA CYS A 81 -9.85 21.35 -8.59
C CYS A 81 -10.78 22.56 -8.73
N GLY A 82 -12.05 22.42 -8.36
CA GLY A 82 -13.01 23.53 -8.41
C GLY A 82 -12.73 24.68 -7.42
N THR A 83 -12.14 24.38 -6.26
CA THR A 83 -11.92 25.36 -5.18
C THR A 83 -10.54 26.01 -5.25
N ASN A 84 -9.49 25.21 -5.51
CA ASN A 84 -8.09 25.62 -5.42
C ASN A 84 -7.38 25.70 -6.78
N GLY A 85 -8.12 25.52 -7.88
CA GLY A 85 -7.61 25.54 -9.25
C GLY A 85 -6.91 24.24 -9.65
N ASP A 86 -6.29 24.26 -10.82
CA ASP A 86 -5.65 23.09 -11.41
C ASP A 86 -4.44 22.62 -10.58
N PHE A 87 -4.38 21.31 -10.35
CA PHE A 87 -3.27 20.63 -9.71
C PHE A 87 -2.89 19.37 -10.49
N GLU A 88 -1.71 18.84 -10.22
CA GLU A 88 -1.30 17.53 -10.69
C GLU A 88 -1.00 16.59 -9.51
N ILE A 89 -1.33 15.31 -9.67
CA ILE A 89 -0.90 14.28 -8.73
C ILE A 89 0.47 13.80 -9.16
N SER A 90 1.51 14.21 -8.41
CA SER A 90 2.88 13.81 -8.66
C SER A 90 3.19 12.40 -8.14
N VAL A 91 2.56 12.02 -7.02
CA VAL A 91 2.74 10.68 -6.41
C VAL A 91 1.42 10.18 -5.84
N LEU A 92 1.05 8.93 -6.17
CA LEU A 92 -0.01 8.19 -5.48
C LEU A 92 0.60 6.98 -4.78
N VAL A 93 0.41 6.88 -3.46
CA VAL A 93 0.81 5.73 -2.65
C VAL A 93 -0.44 5.01 -2.14
N ASN A 94 -0.81 3.93 -2.80
CA ASN A 94 -1.85 3.01 -2.36
C ASN A 94 -1.24 2.04 -1.33
N ASN A 95 -1.28 2.42 -0.06
CA ASN A 95 -0.71 1.63 1.01
C ASN A 95 -1.76 1.09 1.99
N ALA A 96 -2.93 1.71 2.09
CA ALA A 96 -4.01 1.18 2.93
C ALA A 96 -4.35 -0.27 2.57
N GLY A 97 -4.52 -1.09 3.60
CA GLY A 97 -4.83 -2.49 3.44
C GLY A 97 -4.67 -3.25 4.75
N PHE A 98 -5.32 -4.39 4.84
CA PHE A 98 -5.14 -5.31 5.96
C PHE A 98 -5.13 -6.75 5.46
N GLY A 99 -4.93 -7.70 6.36
CA GLY A 99 -4.99 -9.13 6.11
C GLY A 99 -5.83 -9.82 7.17
N THR A 100 -6.20 -11.06 6.88
CA THR A 100 -6.87 -11.98 7.79
C THR A 100 -5.98 -13.21 7.94
N TYR A 101 -5.69 -13.60 9.17
CA TYR A 101 -4.85 -14.76 9.46
C TYR A 101 -5.69 -15.86 10.11
N GLY A 102 -5.98 -16.89 9.36
CA GLY A 102 -6.80 -18.03 9.77
C GLY A 102 -7.14 -18.88 8.56
N THR A 103 -7.75 -20.05 8.80
CA THR A 103 -8.35 -20.84 7.74
C THR A 103 -9.52 -20.04 7.13
N PHE A 104 -9.83 -20.29 5.87
CA PHE A 104 -10.95 -19.60 5.24
C PHE A 104 -12.29 -19.97 5.90
N GLU A 105 -12.41 -21.21 6.39
CA GLU A 105 -13.59 -21.70 7.07
C GLU A 105 -13.84 -21.01 8.42
N ASP A 106 -12.75 -20.70 9.17
CA ASP A 106 -12.84 -20.08 10.50
C ASP A 106 -12.89 -18.54 10.45
N THR A 107 -12.61 -17.94 9.28
CA THR A 107 -12.61 -16.48 9.14
C THR A 107 -13.99 -16.00 8.67
N PRO A 108 -14.62 -15.00 9.36
CA PRO A 108 -15.89 -14.44 8.90
C PRO A 108 -15.80 -13.94 7.45
N VAL A 109 -16.72 -14.40 6.59
CA VAL A 109 -16.70 -14.07 5.17
C VAL A 109 -16.80 -12.55 4.91
N GLU A 110 -17.52 -11.83 5.75
CA GLU A 110 -17.65 -10.36 5.68
C GLU A 110 -16.29 -9.69 5.82
N ARG A 111 -15.41 -10.25 6.69
CA ARG A 111 -14.06 -9.72 6.88
C ARG A 111 -13.16 -9.96 5.67
N GLU A 112 -13.33 -11.12 5.01
CA GLU A 112 -12.63 -11.43 3.76
C GLU A 112 -13.08 -10.51 2.61
N LEU A 113 -14.41 -10.26 2.52
CA LEU A 113 -14.97 -9.35 1.51
C LEU A 113 -14.52 -7.90 1.76
N GLU A 114 -14.54 -7.42 3.02
CA GLU A 114 -14.01 -6.09 3.38
C GLU A 114 -12.53 -5.94 2.98
N MET A 115 -11.74 -6.99 3.15
CA MET A 115 -10.34 -7.02 2.73
C MET A 115 -10.19 -6.90 1.21
N LEU A 116 -10.99 -7.62 0.43
CA LEU A 116 -11.03 -7.52 -1.04
C LEU A 116 -11.42 -6.10 -1.47
N GLU A 117 -12.44 -5.52 -0.85
CA GLU A 117 -12.90 -4.16 -1.13
C GLU A 117 -11.81 -3.11 -0.87
N LEU A 118 -11.05 -3.25 0.22
CA LEU A 118 -9.99 -2.30 0.53
C LEU A 118 -8.72 -2.57 -0.32
N ASN A 119 -8.25 -3.82 -0.35
CA ASN A 119 -6.95 -4.15 -0.95
C ASN A 119 -6.98 -4.14 -2.49
N CYS A 120 -8.13 -4.42 -3.11
CA CYS A 120 -8.26 -4.53 -4.57
C CYS A 120 -9.15 -3.45 -5.16
N THR A 121 -10.44 -3.39 -4.77
CA THR A 121 -11.43 -2.45 -5.36
C THR A 121 -10.99 -1.00 -5.17
N ALA A 122 -10.70 -0.61 -3.93
CA ALA A 122 -10.27 0.75 -3.61
C ALA A 122 -8.96 1.11 -4.33
N LEU A 123 -7.94 0.27 -4.26
CA LEU A 123 -6.66 0.50 -4.92
C LEU A 123 -6.81 0.71 -6.43
N THR A 124 -7.61 -0.12 -7.08
CA THR A 124 -7.88 -0.02 -8.53
C THR A 124 -8.58 1.29 -8.87
N GLY A 125 -9.64 1.62 -8.13
CA GLY A 125 -10.38 2.86 -8.33
C GLY A 125 -9.53 4.10 -8.06
N PHE A 126 -8.71 4.11 -7.02
CA PHE A 126 -7.78 5.21 -6.73
C PHE A 126 -6.76 5.41 -7.85
N CYS A 127 -6.22 4.32 -8.43
CA CYS A 127 -5.37 4.44 -9.63
C CYS A 127 -6.13 5.08 -10.78
N GLY A 128 -7.37 4.62 -11.08
CA GLY A 128 -8.18 5.14 -12.19
C GLY A 128 -8.51 6.62 -12.02
N GLU A 129 -8.96 7.04 -10.84
CA GLU A 129 -9.31 8.44 -10.57
C GLU A 129 -8.08 9.36 -10.58
N ALA A 130 -6.97 8.93 -9.94
CA ALA A 130 -5.74 9.72 -9.90
C ALA A 130 -5.12 9.93 -11.28
N LEU A 131 -5.23 8.94 -12.18
CA LEU A 131 -4.67 9.02 -13.54
C LEU A 131 -5.25 10.16 -14.39
N LYS A 132 -6.42 10.70 -14.04
CA LYS A 132 -7.02 11.88 -14.67
C LYS A 132 -6.23 13.16 -14.37
N TYR A 133 -5.48 13.17 -13.28
CA TYR A 133 -4.68 14.31 -12.77
C TYR A 133 -3.18 14.05 -12.82
N MET A 134 -2.73 12.93 -13.41
CA MET A 134 -1.32 12.57 -13.50
C MET A 134 -0.74 12.90 -14.86
N THR A 135 0.43 13.53 -14.86
CA THR A 135 1.21 13.89 -16.04
C THR A 135 2.52 13.09 -16.12
N ARG A 136 3.32 13.37 -17.16
CA ARG A 136 4.65 12.77 -17.33
C ARG A 136 5.54 13.01 -16.10
N GLY A 137 6.17 11.96 -15.61
CA GLY A 137 7.03 12.01 -14.42
C GLY A 137 6.32 11.59 -13.13
N ALA A 138 4.97 11.50 -13.13
CA ALA A 138 4.22 11.02 -11.97
C ALA A 138 4.56 9.58 -11.59
N GLN A 139 4.35 9.24 -10.33
CA GLN A 139 4.66 7.95 -9.74
C GLN A 139 3.45 7.34 -9.02
N ILE A 140 3.17 6.07 -9.28
CA ILE A 140 2.24 5.25 -8.49
C ILE A 140 3.07 4.22 -7.70
N ILE A 141 2.79 4.08 -6.40
CA ILE A 141 3.37 3.05 -5.54
C ILE A 141 2.22 2.25 -4.93
N ASN A 142 2.14 0.97 -5.25
CA ASN A 142 1.12 0.06 -4.73
C ASN A 142 1.74 -0.91 -3.73
N THR A 143 1.20 -0.99 -2.51
CA THR A 143 1.69 -1.91 -1.47
C THR A 143 1.11 -3.31 -1.68
N ALA A 144 1.86 -4.16 -2.37
CA ALA A 144 1.64 -5.59 -2.45
C ALA A 144 2.14 -6.31 -1.18
N SER A 145 2.83 -7.42 -1.33
CA SER A 145 3.44 -8.20 -0.25
C SER A 145 4.36 -9.27 -0.84
N LEU A 146 5.24 -9.85 -0.04
CA LEU A 146 5.91 -11.08 -0.37
C LEU A 146 4.91 -12.24 -0.61
N ALA A 147 3.74 -12.20 0.04
CA ALA A 147 2.61 -13.10 -0.18
C ALA A 147 2.08 -13.06 -1.63
N ALA A 148 2.39 -12.01 -2.41
CA ALA A 148 1.98 -11.91 -3.81
C ALA A 148 2.64 -12.94 -4.74
N PHE A 149 3.76 -13.53 -4.32
CA PHE A 149 4.54 -14.46 -5.14
C PHE A 149 4.12 -15.92 -5.00
N MET A 150 3.29 -16.23 -3.97
CA MET A 150 2.93 -17.63 -3.67
C MET A 150 1.55 -17.71 -3.01
N PRO A 151 0.76 -18.75 -3.26
CA PRO A 151 -0.44 -19.01 -2.47
C PRO A 151 -0.05 -19.43 -1.05
N LEU A 152 -0.78 -18.90 -0.06
CA LEU A 152 -0.49 -19.19 1.36
C LEU A 152 -1.71 -19.82 2.01
N GLY A 153 -1.56 -21.04 2.58
CA GLY A 153 -2.53 -21.60 3.53
C GLY A 153 -2.64 -20.67 4.75
N ASN A 154 -3.80 -20.61 5.38
CA ASN A 154 -4.14 -19.69 6.47
C ASN A 154 -4.09 -18.18 6.13
N PHE A 155 -3.85 -17.84 4.85
CA PHE A 155 -3.86 -16.48 4.29
C PHE A 155 -4.43 -16.47 2.88
N ALA A 156 -5.37 -17.34 2.55
CA ALA A 156 -5.80 -17.60 1.19
C ALA A 156 -6.26 -16.31 0.46
N ALA A 157 -7.26 -15.62 0.99
CA ALA A 157 -7.77 -14.40 0.38
C ALA A 157 -6.74 -13.27 0.42
N TYR A 158 -6.01 -13.09 1.53
CA TYR A 158 -4.94 -12.09 1.62
C TYR A 158 -3.87 -12.29 0.53
N ALA A 159 -3.34 -13.51 0.38
CA ALA A 159 -2.34 -13.80 -0.64
C ALA A 159 -2.88 -13.53 -2.05
N ALA A 160 -4.15 -13.89 -2.30
CA ALA A 160 -4.83 -13.59 -3.56
C ALA A 160 -4.95 -12.09 -3.83
N THR A 161 -5.34 -11.27 -2.82
CA THR A 161 -5.39 -9.80 -2.98
C THR A 161 -4.01 -9.22 -3.32
N LYS A 162 -2.95 -9.73 -2.68
CA LYS A 162 -1.59 -9.21 -2.92
C LYS A 162 -1.02 -9.68 -4.26
N ALA A 163 -1.39 -10.87 -4.74
CA ALA A 163 -1.09 -11.33 -6.09
C ALA A 163 -1.80 -10.47 -7.15
N TYR A 164 -3.08 -10.11 -6.91
CA TYR A 164 -3.81 -9.14 -7.73
C TYR A 164 -3.04 -7.82 -7.81
N VAL A 165 -2.66 -7.22 -6.68
CA VAL A 165 -1.95 -5.93 -6.63
C VAL A 165 -0.64 -5.98 -7.40
N LEU A 166 0.15 -7.06 -7.25
CA LEU A 166 1.41 -7.21 -7.97
C LEU A 166 1.18 -7.30 -9.49
N SER A 167 0.27 -8.17 -9.92
CA SER A 167 -0.06 -8.37 -11.34
C SER A 167 -0.61 -7.08 -11.97
N PHE A 168 -1.58 -6.43 -11.32
CA PHE A 168 -2.16 -5.15 -11.73
C PHE A 168 -1.09 -4.07 -11.88
N SER A 169 -0.20 -3.93 -10.87
CA SER A 169 0.84 -2.90 -10.90
C SER A 169 1.82 -3.08 -12.05
N LEU A 170 2.18 -4.31 -12.40
CA LEU A 170 3.10 -4.60 -13.50
C LEU A 170 2.46 -4.36 -14.86
N ALA A 171 1.20 -4.75 -15.04
CA ALA A 171 0.43 -4.48 -16.26
C ALA A 171 0.27 -2.96 -16.46
N LEU A 172 -0.18 -2.26 -15.40
CA LEU A 172 -0.35 -0.81 -15.41
C LEU A 172 0.97 -0.08 -15.70
N ALA A 173 2.11 -0.59 -15.20
CA ALA A 173 3.42 -0.02 -15.51
C ALA A 173 3.79 -0.11 -17.01
N ALA A 174 3.35 -1.17 -17.70
CA ALA A 174 3.55 -1.32 -19.13
C ALA A 174 2.63 -0.37 -19.92
N GLU A 175 1.35 -0.30 -19.55
CA GLU A 175 0.34 0.56 -20.21
C GLU A 175 0.67 2.05 -20.07
N LEU A 176 1.17 2.48 -18.92
CA LEU A 176 1.46 3.89 -18.62
C LEU A 176 2.86 4.35 -19.08
N LYS A 177 3.71 3.41 -19.55
CA LYS A 177 5.06 3.75 -20.06
C LYS A 177 5.05 4.82 -21.17
N PRO A 178 4.16 4.80 -22.18
CA PRO A 178 4.09 5.85 -23.20
C PRO A 178 3.74 7.23 -22.62
N ARG A 179 2.91 7.29 -21.57
CA ARG A 179 2.58 8.52 -20.85
C ARG A 179 3.73 9.03 -19.96
N GLY A 180 4.79 8.23 -19.75
CA GLY A 180 5.90 8.55 -18.86
C GLY A 180 5.53 8.52 -17.37
N ILE A 181 4.43 7.84 -16.99
CA ILE A 181 4.02 7.61 -15.61
C ILE A 181 4.64 6.29 -15.13
N ARG A 182 5.23 6.28 -13.96
CA ARG A 182 5.90 5.10 -13.40
C ARG A 182 5.02 4.42 -12.38
N VAL A 183 5.02 3.09 -12.38
CA VAL A 183 4.31 2.29 -11.38
C VAL A 183 5.28 1.33 -10.72
N CYS A 184 5.17 1.23 -9.39
CA CYS A 184 6.02 0.40 -8.54
C CYS A 184 5.16 -0.42 -7.59
N ALA A 185 5.39 -1.73 -7.52
CA ALA A 185 4.82 -2.62 -6.51
C ALA A 185 5.83 -2.79 -5.36
N LEU A 186 5.48 -2.33 -4.16
CA LEU A 186 6.22 -2.63 -2.94
C LEU A 186 5.80 -4.00 -2.42
N CYS A 187 6.73 -4.92 -2.29
CA CYS A 187 6.50 -6.29 -1.83
C CYS A 187 7.26 -6.55 -0.51
N PRO A 188 6.79 -6.05 0.63
CA PRO A 188 7.43 -6.29 1.91
C PRO A 188 7.18 -7.72 2.40
N GLY A 189 8.13 -8.26 3.15
CA GLY A 189 7.91 -9.41 4.02
C GLY A 189 7.38 -8.96 5.38
N PRO A 190 7.69 -9.67 6.48
CA PRO A 190 7.28 -9.29 7.82
C PRO A 190 7.86 -7.93 8.25
N VAL A 191 6.98 -6.98 8.59
CA VAL A 191 7.33 -5.60 8.98
C VAL A 191 6.75 -5.30 10.36
N GLU A 192 7.51 -4.61 11.20
CA GLU A 192 7.10 -4.16 12.52
C GLU A 192 6.05 -3.05 12.41
N THR A 193 4.78 -3.44 12.40
CA THR A 193 3.61 -2.56 12.27
C THR A 193 2.43 -3.14 13.04
N GLU A 194 1.32 -2.42 13.10
CA GLU A 194 0.05 -2.91 13.65
C GLU A 194 -0.57 -4.05 12.81
N PHE A 195 -0.02 -4.36 11.62
CA PHE A 195 -0.60 -5.31 10.67
C PHE A 195 -0.80 -6.71 11.29
N ALA A 196 0.19 -7.24 12.01
CA ALA A 196 0.09 -8.57 12.62
C ALA A 196 -1.03 -8.65 13.66
N ASN A 197 -1.19 -7.59 14.46
CA ASN A 197 -2.26 -7.49 15.44
C ASN A 197 -3.65 -7.47 14.76
N VAL A 198 -3.81 -6.65 13.72
CA VAL A 198 -5.06 -6.55 12.95
C VAL A 198 -5.37 -7.85 12.23
N ALA A 199 -4.38 -8.46 11.57
CA ALA A 199 -4.56 -9.69 10.78
C ALA A 199 -4.92 -10.90 11.64
N SER A 200 -4.46 -10.93 12.89
CA SER A 200 -4.70 -12.05 13.82
C SER A 200 -5.84 -11.80 14.83
N GLY A 201 -6.62 -10.71 14.66
CA GLY A 201 -7.67 -10.37 15.63
C GLY A 201 -7.14 -10.12 17.03
N GLY A 202 -5.88 -9.66 17.19
CA GLY A 202 -5.26 -9.40 18.49
C GLY A 202 -4.34 -10.50 19.02
N ALA A 203 -4.37 -11.71 18.43
CA ALA A 203 -3.59 -12.84 18.91
C ALA A 203 -2.07 -12.68 18.72
N ARG A 204 -1.65 -11.85 17.74
CA ARG A 204 -0.23 -11.54 17.50
C ARG A 204 0.03 -10.04 17.58
N PRO A 205 0.30 -9.50 18.79
CA PRO A 205 0.50 -8.05 18.96
C PRO A 205 1.74 -7.52 18.22
N LYS A 206 2.74 -8.35 17.96
CA LYS A 206 3.98 -7.95 17.28
C LYS A 206 4.46 -9.02 16.30
N VAL A 207 5.14 -8.56 15.25
CA VAL A 207 5.86 -9.43 14.31
C VAL A 207 7.20 -9.82 14.92
N LEU A 208 7.47 -11.12 15.03
CA LEU A 208 8.79 -11.63 15.43
C LEU A 208 9.76 -11.47 14.25
N HIS A 209 10.92 -10.86 14.52
CA HIS A 209 11.97 -10.64 13.51
C HIS A 209 11.53 -9.84 12.27
N GLY A 210 10.62 -8.88 12.47
CA GLY A 210 10.20 -7.95 11.43
C GLY A 210 11.31 -6.95 11.07
N VAL A 211 11.19 -6.36 9.88
CA VAL A 211 11.99 -5.21 9.48
C VAL A 211 11.25 -3.94 9.89
N SER A 212 11.96 -2.93 10.38
CA SER A 212 11.37 -1.63 10.71
C SER A 212 10.63 -1.02 9.50
N SER A 213 9.42 -0.51 9.72
CA SER A 213 8.60 0.15 8.70
C SER A 213 9.35 1.32 8.03
N ARG A 214 10.13 2.07 8.81
CA ARG A 214 10.95 3.18 8.30
C ARG A 214 12.01 2.72 7.28
N LYS A 215 12.71 1.61 7.55
CA LYS A 215 13.68 1.05 6.59
C LYS A 215 13.01 0.56 5.32
N VAL A 216 11.83 -0.04 5.43
CA VAL A 216 11.02 -0.49 4.28
C VAL A 216 10.56 0.70 3.44
N ALA A 217 10.04 1.74 4.08
CA ALA A 217 9.58 2.97 3.43
C ALA A 217 10.73 3.67 2.67
N GLU A 218 11.86 3.87 3.33
CA GLU A 218 13.03 4.51 2.72
C GLU A 218 13.56 3.71 1.51
N HIS A 219 13.68 2.39 1.66
CA HIS A 219 14.11 1.51 0.56
C HIS A 219 13.12 1.55 -0.60
N CYS A 220 11.80 1.57 -0.31
CA CYS A 220 10.75 1.69 -1.31
C CYS A 220 10.89 2.98 -2.12
N LEU A 221 10.92 4.13 -1.44
CA LEU A 221 10.99 5.45 -2.08
C LEU A 221 12.26 5.59 -2.93
N LYS A 222 13.41 5.16 -2.40
CA LYS A 222 14.69 5.14 -3.13
C LYS A 222 14.64 4.28 -4.40
N CYS A 223 14.01 3.12 -4.35
CA CYS A 223 13.87 2.22 -5.49
C CYS A 223 12.84 2.73 -6.50
N ALA A 224 11.70 3.24 -6.05
CA ALA A 224 10.67 3.82 -6.89
C ALA A 224 11.19 5.06 -7.65
N ALA A 225 11.93 5.95 -6.98
CA ALA A 225 12.59 7.10 -7.61
C ALA A 225 13.57 6.69 -8.72
N LYS A 226 14.22 5.52 -8.58
CA LYS A 226 15.07 4.92 -9.61
C LYS A 226 14.31 4.15 -10.71
N GLY A 227 12.98 4.19 -10.71
CA GLY A 227 12.13 3.53 -11.69
C GLY A 227 12.03 2.02 -11.57
N LYS A 228 12.34 1.44 -10.38
CA LYS A 228 12.13 0.01 -10.13
C LYS A 228 10.63 -0.30 -10.11
N ARG A 229 10.21 -1.35 -10.84
CA ARG A 229 8.80 -1.79 -10.93
C ARG A 229 8.39 -2.72 -9.78
N ILE A 230 9.32 -3.48 -9.24
CA ILE A 230 9.12 -4.37 -8.08
C ILE A 230 10.18 -4.03 -7.05
N VAL A 231 9.76 -3.81 -5.80
CA VAL A 231 10.66 -3.54 -4.69
C VAL A 231 10.50 -4.63 -3.63
N VAL A 232 11.54 -5.46 -3.50
CA VAL A 232 11.73 -6.44 -2.44
C VAL A 232 13.01 -6.09 -1.71
N MET A 233 12.94 -5.88 -0.40
CA MET A 233 14.05 -5.25 0.33
C MET A 233 15.24 -6.18 0.58
N THR A 234 15.04 -7.31 1.25
CA THR A 234 16.14 -8.15 1.73
C THR A 234 16.50 -9.26 0.72
N PHE A 235 17.74 -9.72 0.77
CA PHE A 235 18.17 -10.86 -0.05
C PHE A 235 17.34 -12.12 0.24
N LYS A 236 17.05 -12.41 1.52
CA LYS A 236 16.20 -13.53 1.93
C LYS A 236 14.82 -13.48 1.26
N TRP A 237 14.18 -12.30 1.23
CA TRP A 237 12.87 -12.14 0.59
C TRP A 237 12.94 -12.23 -0.93
N LYS A 238 14.01 -11.72 -1.55
CA LYS A 238 14.24 -11.87 -3.00
C LYS A 238 14.42 -13.35 -3.38
N LEU A 239 15.21 -14.07 -2.58
CA LEU A 239 15.41 -15.50 -2.79
C LEU A 239 14.11 -16.29 -2.63
N GLN A 240 13.31 -15.99 -1.60
CA GLN A 240 12.00 -16.60 -1.38
C GLN A 240 11.06 -16.34 -2.55
N ALA A 241 10.97 -15.10 -3.03
CA ALA A 241 10.16 -14.72 -4.20
C ALA A 241 10.65 -15.40 -5.49
N PHE A 242 11.93 -15.69 -5.62
CA PHE A 242 12.48 -16.43 -6.75
C PHE A 242 12.16 -17.93 -6.63
N LEU A 243 12.45 -18.54 -5.49
CA LEU A 243 12.22 -19.98 -5.28
C LEU A 243 10.74 -20.37 -5.37
N SER A 244 9.82 -19.47 -4.98
CA SER A 244 8.37 -19.71 -5.11
C SER A 244 7.91 -19.95 -6.56
N ARG A 245 8.69 -19.54 -7.55
CA ARG A 245 8.41 -19.77 -8.98
C ARG A 245 8.83 -21.17 -9.46
N LEU A 246 9.75 -21.82 -8.73
CA LEU A 246 10.27 -23.12 -9.07
C LEU A 246 9.46 -24.26 -8.43
N LEU A 247 8.71 -23.96 -7.38
CA LEU A 247 7.88 -24.92 -6.66
C LEU A 247 6.45 -24.91 -7.22
N GLY A 248 5.81 -26.08 -7.29
CA GLY A 248 4.41 -26.19 -7.66
C GLY A 248 3.53 -25.37 -6.70
N ARG A 249 2.61 -24.56 -7.23
CA ARG A 249 1.78 -23.65 -6.43
C ARG A 249 1.02 -24.37 -5.30
N TYR A 250 0.44 -25.53 -5.59
CA TYR A 250 -0.28 -26.31 -4.58
C TYR A 250 0.65 -26.82 -3.47
N ALA A 251 1.86 -27.29 -3.82
CA ALA A 251 2.84 -27.74 -2.84
C ALA A 251 3.23 -26.63 -1.86
N VAL A 252 3.40 -25.41 -2.36
CA VAL A 252 3.68 -24.22 -1.51
C VAL A 252 2.49 -23.93 -0.59
N ALA A 253 1.25 -23.97 -1.10
CA ALA A 253 0.06 -23.77 -0.29
C ALA A 253 -0.08 -24.84 0.82
N ALA A 254 0.14 -26.09 0.51
CA ALA A 254 0.09 -27.20 1.48
C ALA A 254 1.19 -27.08 2.55
N LEU A 255 2.42 -26.77 2.14
CA LEU A 255 3.53 -26.53 3.07
C LEU A 255 3.24 -25.35 4.01
N THR A 256 2.75 -24.22 3.46
CA THR A 256 2.44 -23.05 4.29
C THR A 256 1.29 -23.33 5.24
N PHE A 257 0.27 -24.07 4.81
CA PHE A 257 -0.83 -24.49 5.68
C PHE A 257 -0.35 -25.32 6.86
N THR A 258 0.58 -26.24 6.61
CA THR A 258 1.11 -27.16 7.64
C THR A 258 2.03 -26.45 8.63
N PHE A 259 2.91 -25.57 8.14
CA PHE A 259 3.96 -24.96 8.97
C PHE A 259 3.62 -23.60 9.56
N PHE A 260 2.74 -22.81 8.92
CA PHE A 260 2.25 -21.55 9.46
C PHE A 260 0.92 -21.76 10.19
N LYS A 261 0.99 -22.36 11.39
CA LYS A 261 -0.19 -22.59 12.21
C LYS A 261 -0.92 -21.28 12.55
N CYS A 262 -2.22 -21.32 12.50
CA CYS A 262 -3.08 -20.22 12.95
C CYS A 262 -2.80 -19.91 14.42
N PRO A 263 -2.74 -18.64 14.86
CA PRO A 263 -2.51 -18.29 16.27
C PRO A 263 -3.60 -18.76 17.23
N HIS A 264 -4.75 -19.17 16.71
CA HIS A 264 -5.90 -19.66 17.49
C HIS A 264 -6.04 -21.21 17.50
N SER A 265 -5.12 -21.94 16.89
CA SER A 265 -5.10 -23.41 16.87
C SER A 265 -4.08 -24.00 17.83
#